data_3a111c22419222dd9b2882e37c14bc4d
#
_entry.id   3a111c22419222dd9b2882e37c14bc4d
#
_cell.length_a   1.000
_cell.length_b   1.000
_cell.length_c   1.000
_cell.angle_alpha   90.00
_cell.angle_beta   90.00
_cell.angle_gamma   90.00
#
_symmetry.space_group_name_H-M   'P 1'
#
loop_
_entity.id
_entity.type
_entity.pdbx_description
1 polymer ?
#
loop_
_entity_poly.entity_id
_entity_poly.type
_entity_poly.pdbx_seq_one_letter_code
_entity_poly.pdbx_strand_id
1 'polypeptide(L)'
;MLSTGGSPFGVAVVPDGRYGFVAVLGGGTGGSVIDVLRMAETASGRPVLVRSIPVAGQPLGETITPDGRYLLAADGNGAVVISVARAESGAASAVLGMLTAPGGTGQGAASGSAIEVATSGDGRYAFVTLEYGQRAAVFNLADAVSRGFGSADYVGSIPLGQAAVGLAVSPDDRWLYATSELATPAQHPVGIRAPAAQSGPTLSAGQAARAGLVPDEPPGTLTLINLQRAETDPAHSVVATVDAGCQPVRVVTAANGTQVWVTARASDDVLCFAAALLVTDPSHALVAVVRVGQAPVGLTAVRDGALIVVADSNRFSAPGAHADLTVINVADALDGRRAIVGDIPAGLFPRDMTAAPNGTVLVSNFSSGQLETVDTATIP
;
A
#
# COMPACT_ATOMS: atom_id res chain seq x y z
N MET A 1 0.85 17.73 13.35
CA MET A 1 1.73 17.52 12.17
C MET A 1 3.18 17.71 12.54
N LEU A 2 4.10 16.91 11.98
CA LEU A 2 5.55 16.96 12.14
C LEU A 2 6.17 17.24 10.77
N SER A 3 7.10 18.20 10.65
CA SER A 3 7.84 18.44 9.40
C SER A 3 8.91 17.36 9.21
N THR A 4 9.00 16.82 7.99
CA THR A 4 9.96 15.76 7.61
C THR A 4 11.20 16.33 6.89
N GLY A 5 11.21 17.64 6.58
CA GLY A 5 12.32 18.26 5.84
C GLY A 5 12.43 17.87 4.37
N GLY A 6 11.51 17.07 3.84
CA GLY A 6 11.37 16.64 2.45
C GLY A 6 9.97 16.09 2.20
N SER A 7 9.76 15.38 1.11
CA SER A 7 8.46 14.78 0.75
C SER A 7 8.32 13.37 1.36
N PRO A 8 7.50 13.17 2.41
CA PRO A 8 7.28 11.86 3.00
C PRO A 8 6.45 11.00 2.05
N PHE A 9 6.82 9.73 1.90
CA PHE A 9 6.14 8.77 1.03
C PHE A 9 5.57 7.62 1.86
N GLY A 10 6.32 6.54 2.07
CA GLY A 10 5.92 5.38 2.86
C GLY A 10 5.98 5.65 4.37
N VAL A 11 5.13 4.98 5.11
CA VAL A 11 5.13 5.02 6.58
C VAL A 11 4.92 3.60 7.13
N ALA A 12 5.74 3.23 8.12
CA ALA A 12 5.64 1.95 8.81
C ALA A 12 5.81 2.11 10.32
N VAL A 13 5.17 1.26 11.12
CA VAL A 13 5.29 1.25 12.58
C VAL A 13 5.67 -0.15 13.04
N VAL A 14 6.63 -0.25 13.98
CA VAL A 14 7.02 -1.54 14.55
C VAL A 14 5.84 -2.22 15.27
N PRO A 15 5.77 -3.56 15.29
CA PRO A 15 4.64 -4.26 15.90
C PRO A 15 4.40 -3.93 17.37
N ASP A 16 5.42 -3.52 18.12
CA ASP A 16 5.30 -3.08 19.52
C ASP A 16 4.87 -1.61 19.68
N GLY A 17 4.72 -0.89 18.58
CA GLY A 17 4.23 0.49 18.55
C GLY A 17 5.20 1.55 19.07
N ARG A 18 6.45 1.20 19.44
CA ARG A 18 7.39 2.16 20.04
C ARG A 18 8.07 3.07 19.03
N TYR A 19 8.29 2.59 17.81
CA TYR A 19 8.97 3.32 16.75
C TYR A 19 8.17 3.28 15.46
N GLY A 20 8.28 4.36 14.70
CA GLY A 20 7.79 4.48 13.34
C GLY A 20 8.92 4.87 12.41
N PHE A 21 8.72 4.62 11.12
CA PHE A 21 9.65 4.96 10.06
C PHE A 21 8.92 5.69 8.95
N VAL A 22 9.61 6.61 8.29
CA VAL A 22 9.07 7.39 7.19
C VAL A 22 10.11 7.50 6.09
N ALA A 23 9.79 7.05 4.90
CA ALA A 23 10.58 7.30 3.72
C ALA A 23 10.43 8.77 3.28
N VAL A 24 11.51 9.53 3.23
CA VAL A 24 11.49 10.95 2.90
C VAL A 24 12.38 11.23 1.70
N LEU A 25 11.77 11.74 0.64
CA LEU A 25 12.46 12.14 -0.59
C LEU A 25 12.96 13.59 -0.48
N GLY A 26 14.22 13.83 -0.85
CA GLY A 26 14.80 15.18 -0.82
C GLY A 26 15.01 15.75 0.59
N GLY A 27 15.13 14.89 1.59
CA GLY A 27 15.34 15.28 2.99
C GLY A 27 16.80 15.73 3.27
N GLY A 28 16.99 16.53 4.33
CA GLY A 28 18.31 16.91 4.81
C GLY A 28 19.11 17.73 3.82
N THR A 29 20.30 17.23 3.43
CA THR A 29 21.21 17.91 2.49
C THR A 29 20.90 17.65 1.02
N GLY A 30 19.63 17.30 0.70
CA GLY A 30 19.15 17.05 -0.67
C GLY A 30 19.19 15.58 -1.11
N GLY A 31 19.54 14.65 -0.21
CA GLY A 31 19.40 13.20 -0.39
C GLY A 31 18.08 12.67 0.15
N SER A 32 17.83 11.37 -0.03
CA SER A 32 16.70 10.70 0.60
C SER A 32 17.11 10.09 1.95
N VAL A 33 16.17 10.02 2.87
CA VAL A 33 16.40 9.45 4.20
C VAL A 33 15.23 8.55 4.62
N ILE A 34 15.48 7.68 5.58
CA ILE A 34 14.45 7.07 6.41
C ILE A 34 14.47 7.77 7.75
N ASP A 35 13.43 8.50 8.06
CA ASP A 35 13.24 9.16 9.36
C ASP A 35 12.78 8.12 10.40
N VAL A 36 13.45 8.10 11.54
CA VAL A 36 13.14 7.24 12.68
C VAL A 36 12.39 8.06 13.73
N LEU A 37 11.19 7.65 14.02
CA LEU A 37 10.31 8.31 14.97
C LEU A 37 10.19 7.48 16.23
N ARG A 38 10.26 8.11 17.39
CA ARG A 38 9.76 7.53 18.63
C ARG A 38 8.28 7.87 18.76
N MET A 39 7.45 6.84 18.76
CA MET A 39 6.02 7.00 18.90
C MET A 39 5.65 7.44 20.32
N ALA A 40 4.55 8.16 20.46
CA ALA A 40 3.99 8.46 21.76
C ALA A 40 3.32 7.21 22.39
N GLU A 41 3.25 7.15 23.71
CA GLU A 41 2.59 6.05 24.42
C GLU A 41 1.07 6.04 24.21
N THR A 42 0.49 7.19 23.87
CA THR A 42 -0.96 7.36 23.64
C THR A 42 -1.24 7.90 22.25
N ALA A 43 -2.40 7.58 21.70
CA ALA A 43 -2.82 8.01 20.36
C ALA A 43 -2.90 9.55 20.21
N SER A 44 -3.21 10.27 21.28
CA SER A 44 -3.24 11.74 21.30
C SER A 44 -1.84 12.38 21.41
N GLY A 45 -0.79 11.60 21.70
CA GLY A 45 0.58 12.06 21.76
C GLY A 45 1.18 12.29 20.37
N ARG A 46 2.25 13.10 20.31
CA ARG A 46 2.96 13.36 19.04
C ARG A 46 4.22 12.50 18.96
N PRO A 47 4.49 11.86 17.82
CA PRO A 47 5.77 11.22 17.60
C PRO A 47 6.90 12.25 17.55
N VAL A 48 8.09 11.81 17.91
CA VAL A 48 9.30 12.67 17.94
C VAL A 48 10.31 12.10 16.95
N LEU A 49 10.78 12.92 16.02
CA LEU A 49 11.90 12.58 15.16
C LEU A 49 13.16 12.36 16.01
N VAL A 50 13.67 11.14 16.00
CA VAL A 50 14.88 10.77 16.75
C VAL A 50 16.12 10.99 15.89
N ARG A 51 16.03 10.63 14.59
CA ARG A 51 17.13 10.73 13.63
C ARG A 51 16.66 10.40 12.22
N SER A 52 17.51 10.72 11.26
CA SER A 52 17.35 10.33 9.85
C SER A 52 18.49 9.41 9.44
N ILE A 53 18.18 8.34 8.70
CA ILE A 53 19.14 7.38 8.15
C ILE A 53 19.29 7.70 6.67
N PRO A 54 20.45 8.17 6.20
CA PRO A 54 20.66 8.41 4.78
C PRO A 54 20.55 7.10 3.97
N VAL A 55 19.86 7.17 2.84
CA VAL A 55 19.76 6.08 1.86
C VAL A 55 20.16 6.59 0.48
N ALA A 56 20.79 5.72 -0.31
CA ALA A 56 21.39 6.14 -1.59
C ALA A 56 20.36 6.36 -2.71
N GLY A 57 19.17 5.78 -2.59
CA GLY A 57 18.14 5.78 -3.63
C GLY A 57 16.99 6.75 -3.36
N GLN A 58 15.81 6.34 -3.79
CA GLN A 58 14.55 7.03 -3.56
C GLN A 58 13.57 6.05 -2.90
N PRO A 59 13.64 5.87 -1.58
CA PRO A 59 12.76 4.95 -0.87
C PRO A 59 11.32 5.43 -0.97
N LEU A 60 10.42 4.51 -1.24
CA LEU A 60 9.00 4.78 -1.45
C LEU A 60 8.14 4.04 -0.42
N GLY A 61 7.34 3.04 -0.81
CA GLY A 61 6.53 2.27 0.12
C GLY A 61 7.38 1.47 1.11
N GLU A 62 6.91 1.35 2.33
CA GLU A 62 7.64 0.71 3.43
C GLU A 62 6.84 -0.39 4.09
N THR A 63 7.53 -1.41 4.57
CA THR A 63 6.97 -2.43 5.46
C THR A 63 7.99 -2.86 6.51
N ILE A 64 7.49 -3.36 7.64
CA ILE A 64 8.32 -4.00 8.67
C ILE A 64 7.99 -5.49 8.70
N THR A 65 9.02 -6.32 8.80
CA THR A 65 8.82 -7.77 8.97
C THR A 65 7.95 -8.06 10.20
N PRO A 66 7.10 -9.11 10.20
CA PRO A 66 6.19 -9.40 11.30
C PRO A 66 6.87 -9.58 12.66
N ASP A 67 8.13 -10.02 12.66
CA ASP A 67 8.97 -10.15 13.88
C ASP A 67 9.57 -8.82 14.36
N GLY A 68 9.33 -7.71 13.65
CA GLY A 68 9.83 -6.38 13.97
C GLY A 68 11.33 -6.15 13.74
N ARG A 69 12.04 -7.08 13.07
CA ARG A 69 13.51 -7.03 12.97
C ARG A 69 14.02 -6.19 11.83
N TYR A 70 13.31 -6.14 10.73
CA TYR A 70 13.76 -5.46 9.50
C TYR A 70 12.67 -4.53 8.97
N LEU A 71 13.10 -3.33 8.61
CA LEU A 71 12.34 -2.42 7.75
C LEU A 71 12.81 -2.63 6.32
N LEU A 72 11.88 -2.75 5.41
CA LEU A 72 12.11 -2.74 3.97
C LEU A 72 11.47 -1.48 3.38
N ALA A 73 12.19 -0.77 2.52
CA ALA A 73 11.64 0.32 1.74
C ALA A 73 11.88 0.06 0.25
N ALA A 74 10.82 0.12 -0.55
CA ALA A 74 10.90 -0.07 -2.00
C ALA A 74 11.80 1.00 -2.61
N ASP A 75 12.83 0.58 -3.35
CA ASP A 75 13.82 1.49 -3.94
C ASP A 75 14.43 0.87 -5.22
N GLY A 76 14.59 1.68 -6.24
CA GLY A 76 15.21 1.27 -7.50
C GLY A 76 14.48 0.09 -8.16
N ASN A 77 15.11 -1.10 -8.20
CA ASN A 77 14.54 -2.35 -8.70
C ASN A 77 14.28 -3.38 -7.59
N GLY A 78 14.09 -2.94 -6.36
CA GLY A 78 13.90 -3.85 -5.25
C GLY A 78 13.61 -3.11 -3.96
N ALA A 79 14.34 -3.40 -2.89
CA ALA A 79 14.13 -2.76 -1.60
C ALA A 79 15.43 -2.63 -0.80
N VAL A 80 15.63 -1.48 -0.17
CA VAL A 80 16.63 -1.33 0.87
C VAL A 80 16.16 -2.02 2.14
N VAL A 81 17.06 -2.75 2.79
CA VAL A 81 16.78 -3.49 4.04
C VAL A 81 17.56 -2.85 5.18
N ILE A 82 16.84 -2.51 6.25
CA ILE A 82 17.35 -1.78 7.42
C ILE A 82 17.08 -2.61 8.67
N SER A 83 18.09 -2.74 9.54
CA SER A 83 17.90 -3.33 10.86
C SER A 83 17.17 -2.37 11.78
N VAL A 84 15.98 -2.74 12.24
CA VAL A 84 15.17 -1.94 13.17
C VAL A 84 15.95 -1.67 14.45
N ALA A 85 16.52 -2.68 15.08
CA ALA A 85 17.29 -2.52 16.33
C ALA A 85 18.48 -1.56 16.20
N ARG A 86 19.20 -1.57 15.06
CA ARG A 86 20.29 -0.61 14.80
C ARG A 86 19.74 0.79 14.50
N ALA A 87 18.61 0.86 13.81
CA ALA A 87 17.92 2.10 13.56
C ALA A 87 17.47 2.77 14.86
N GLU A 88 16.92 2.04 15.81
CA GLU A 88 16.49 2.50 17.10
C GLU A 88 17.65 2.93 17.99
N SER A 89 18.71 2.13 18.09
CA SER A 89 19.84 2.36 18.99
C SER A 89 20.81 3.45 18.56
N GLY A 90 20.70 3.92 17.35
CA GLY A 90 21.65 4.91 16.84
C GLY A 90 22.95 4.35 16.27
N ALA A 91 23.03 3.04 16.02
CA ALA A 91 24.22 2.43 15.44
C ALA A 91 24.55 3.01 14.05
N ALA A 92 25.84 3.14 13.77
CA ALA A 92 26.34 3.81 12.55
C ALA A 92 25.92 3.11 11.23
N SER A 93 25.57 1.84 11.26
CA SER A 93 25.22 1.04 10.08
C SER A 93 23.89 0.33 10.29
N ALA A 94 22.78 1.08 10.16
CA ALA A 94 21.44 0.50 10.21
C ALA A 94 21.05 -0.16 8.89
N VAL A 95 21.50 0.39 7.74
CA VAL A 95 21.31 -0.22 6.41
C VAL A 95 22.12 -1.51 6.32
N LEU A 96 21.46 -2.61 6.01
CA LEU A 96 22.08 -3.94 5.87
C LEU A 96 22.49 -4.22 4.42
N GLY A 97 21.68 -3.82 3.45
CA GLY A 97 21.91 -4.04 2.04
C GLY A 97 20.69 -3.72 1.17
N MET A 98 20.78 -4.14 -0.09
CA MET A 98 19.76 -3.89 -1.10
C MET A 98 19.36 -5.19 -1.79
N LEU A 99 18.07 -5.53 -1.76
CA LEU A 99 17.49 -6.54 -2.64
C LEU A 99 17.36 -5.95 -4.04
N THR A 100 17.81 -6.65 -5.07
CA THR A 100 17.83 -6.11 -6.44
C THR A 100 17.38 -7.15 -7.46
N ALA A 101 16.30 -6.88 -8.16
CA ALA A 101 15.85 -7.71 -9.27
C ALA A 101 16.70 -7.45 -10.53
N PRO A 102 16.96 -8.46 -11.36
CA PRO A 102 17.65 -8.27 -12.61
C PRO A 102 16.82 -7.47 -13.61
N GLY A 103 17.48 -6.74 -14.50
CA GLY A 103 16.87 -6.10 -15.67
C GLY A 103 16.51 -4.62 -15.51
N GLY A 104 17.33 -3.82 -14.79
CA GLY A 104 17.10 -2.37 -14.77
C GLY A 104 18.20 -1.61 -14.04
N THR A 105 19.14 -1.07 -14.78
CA THR A 105 20.18 -0.17 -14.26
C THR A 105 20.13 1.21 -14.91
N GLY A 106 18.97 1.65 -15.45
CA GLY A 106 18.82 2.91 -16.14
C GLY A 106 17.59 3.69 -15.68
N GLN A 107 17.64 5.02 -15.73
CA GLN A 107 16.46 5.86 -15.60
C GLN A 107 15.56 5.64 -16.84
N GLY A 108 14.32 5.24 -16.64
CA GLY A 108 13.33 4.99 -17.69
C GLY A 108 12.68 3.60 -17.58
N ALA A 109 11.90 3.21 -18.55
CA ALA A 109 11.10 1.97 -18.59
C ALA A 109 11.88 0.65 -18.39
N ALA A 110 13.21 0.68 -18.42
CA ALA A 110 14.08 -0.45 -18.12
C ALA A 110 14.42 -0.59 -16.61
N SER A 111 14.27 0.47 -15.82
CA SER A 111 14.35 0.42 -14.36
C SER A 111 12.97 0.05 -13.85
N GLY A 112 12.85 -0.99 -13.06
CA GLY A 112 11.55 -1.48 -12.59
C GLY A 112 10.73 -0.46 -11.79
N SER A 113 11.33 0.59 -11.25
CA SER A 113 10.74 1.58 -10.35
C SER A 113 9.91 0.92 -9.25
N ALA A 114 10.59 0.46 -8.22
CA ALA A 114 9.94 -0.14 -7.06
C ALA A 114 9.02 0.88 -6.37
N ILE A 115 7.78 0.51 -6.10
CA ILE A 115 6.77 1.39 -5.49
C ILE A 115 6.35 0.89 -4.12
N GLU A 116 6.08 -0.39 -3.97
CA GLU A 116 5.55 -0.98 -2.74
C GLU A 116 6.31 -2.25 -2.40
N VAL A 117 6.36 -2.56 -1.12
CA VAL A 117 6.99 -3.77 -0.60
C VAL A 117 6.11 -4.41 0.47
N ALA A 118 5.98 -5.72 0.41
CA ALA A 118 5.34 -6.56 1.43
C ALA A 118 6.25 -7.73 1.80
N THR A 119 6.03 -8.33 2.96
CA THR A 119 6.74 -9.55 3.38
C THR A 119 5.76 -10.69 3.64
N SER A 120 6.21 -11.94 3.48
CA SER A 120 5.47 -13.09 4.00
C SER A 120 5.26 -13.00 5.52
N GLY A 121 4.22 -13.67 6.05
CA GLY A 121 3.90 -13.65 7.47
C GLY A 121 4.99 -14.25 8.35
N ASP A 122 5.85 -15.12 7.81
CA ASP A 122 7.05 -15.63 8.50
C ASP A 122 8.29 -14.74 8.33
N GLY A 123 8.19 -13.65 7.55
CA GLY A 123 9.26 -12.69 7.31
C GLY A 123 10.42 -13.22 6.46
N ARG A 124 10.25 -14.37 5.79
CA ARG A 124 11.34 -15.00 5.01
C ARG A 124 11.46 -14.49 3.58
N TYR A 125 10.35 -14.00 3.02
CA TYR A 125 10.29 -13.51 1.65
C TYR A 125 9.84 -12.05 1.61
N ALA A 126 10.32 -11.33 0.59
CA ALA A 126 9.90 -9.98 0.26
C ALA A 126 9.34 -9.95 -1.16
N PHE A 127 8.27 -9.19 -1.35
CA PHE A 127 7.58 -8.96 -2.61
C PHE A 127 7.63 -7.47 -2.90
N VAL A 128 8.07 -7.07 -4.09
CA VAL A 128 8.25 -5.67 -4.45
C VAL A 128 7.59 -5.40 -5.80
N THR A 129 6.60 -4.50 -5.84
CA THR A 129 6.03 -4.08 -7.12
C THR A 129 7.00 -3.21 -7.89
N LEU A 130 7.12 -3.50 -9.18
CA LEU A 130 7.95 -2.76 -10.13
C LEU A 130 7.02 -2.09 -11.16
N GLU A 131 6.73 -0.80 -10.94
CA GLU A 131 5.70 -0.03 -11.65
C GLU A 131 5.86 -0.14 -13.18
N TYR A 132 7.05 0.14 -13.69
CA TYR A 132 7.33 0.03 -15.13
C TYR A 132 7.69 -1.38 -15.58
N GLY A 133 7.92 -2.29 -14.65
CA GLY A 133 8.27 -3.69 -14.92
C GLY A 133 7.07 -4.61 -15.15
N GLN A 134 5.85 -4.15 -14.92
CA GLN A 134 4.60 -4.95 -15.03
C GLN A 134 4.69 -6.27 -14.24
N ARG A 135 5.27 -6.20 -13.04
CA ARG A 135 5.56 -7.40 -12.23
C ARG A 135 5.75 -7.04 -10.76
N ALA A 136 5.67 -8.04 -9.91
CA ALA A 136 6.27 -7.99 -8.58
C ALA A 136 7.51 -8.90 -8.55
N ALA A 137 8.63 -8.37 -8.06
CA ALA A 137 9.84 -9.15 -7.81
C ALA A 137 9.73 -9.88 -6.47
N VAL A 138 10.21 -11.13 -6.43
CA VAL A 138 10.22 -11.98 -5.24
C VAL A 138 11.65 -12.23 -4.81
N PHE A 139 11.91 -12.04 -3.51
CA PHE A 139 13.24 -12.21 -2.91
C PHE A 139 13.18 -13.12 -1.69
N ASN A 140 14.19 -13.95 -1.51
CA ASN A 140 14.44 -14.67 -0.26
C ASN A 140 15.17 -13.73 0.71
N LEU A 141 14.42 -13.01 1.54
CA LEU A 141 14.95 -12.08 2.52
C LEU A 141 15.81 -12.77 3.59
N ALA A 142 15.40 -13.94 4.03
CA ALA A 142 16.14 -14.70 5.04
C ALA A 142 17.54 -15.07 4.56
N ASP A 143 17.68 -15.50 3.31
CA ASP A 143 18.97 -15.80 2.70
C ASP A 143 19.80 -14.52 2.51
N ALA A 144 19.21 -13.44 2.00
CA ALA A 144 19.86 -12.15 1.83
C ALA A 144 20.49 -11.65 3.14
N VAL A 145 19.73 -11.68 4.21
CA VAL A 145 20.22 -11.22 5.53
C VAL A 145 21.30 -12.13 6.10
N SER A 146 21.20 -13.44 5.89
CA SER A 146 22.15 -14.42 6.48
C SER A 146 23.45 -14.56 5.72
N ARG A 147 23.43 -14.39 4.39
CA ARG A 147 24.57 -14.66 3.50
C ARG A 147 25.19 -13.41 2.89
N GLY A 148 24.54 -12.26 3.06
CA GLY A 148 24.85 -11.03 2.35
C GLY A 148 24.02 -10.90 1.08
N PHE A 149 23.69 -9.66 0.72
CA PHE A 149 22.80 -9.31 -0.38
C PHE A 149 23.46 -9.58 -1.74
N GLY A 150 22.78 -10.30 -2.62
CA GLY A 150 23.30 -10.66 -3.92
C GLY A 150 22.22 -11.12 -4.89
N SER A 151 22.62 -11.42 -6.13
CA SER A 151 21.70 -11.85 -7.18
C SER A 151 21.02 -13.20 -6.90
N ALA A 152 21.58 -14.02 -6.01
CA ALA A 152 20.99 -15.30 -5.61
C ALA A 152 19.76 -15.16 -4.72
N ASP A 153 19.54 -13.97 -4.15
CA ASP A 153 18.37 -13.70 -3.31
C ASP A 153 17.09 -13.46 -4.12
N TYR A 154 17.25 -13.13 -5.41
CA TYR A 154 16.14 -12.98 -6.33
C TYR A 154 15.61 -14.35 -6.77
N VAL A 155 14.35 -14.65 -6.42
CA VAL A 155 13.67 -15.91 -6.73
C VAL A 155 13.04 -15.88 -8.12
N GLY A 156 12.42 -14.75 -8.49
CA GLY A 156 11.71 -14.61 -9.76
C GLY A 156 10.75 -13.44 -9.73
N SER A 157 9.85 -13.38 -10.72
CA SER A 157 8.83 -12.34 -10.81
C SER A 157 7.44 -12.92 -11.04
N ILE A 158 6.46 -12.28 -10.41
CA ILE A 158 5.03 -12.50 -10.60
C ILE A 158 4.56 -11.56 -11.72
N PRO A 159 3.95 -12.06 -12.81
CA PRO A 159 3.43 -11.19 -13.87
C PRO A 159 2.20 -10.41 -13.37
N LEU A 160 2.22 -9.10 -13.60
CA LEU A 160 1.16 -8.17 -13.20
C LEU A 160 0.73 -7.27 -14.37
N GLY A 161 -0.23 -6.38 -14.13
CA GLY A 161 -0.64 -5.34 -15.07
C GLY A 161 0.37 -4.22 -15.20
N GLN A 162 0.04 -3.21 -16.02
CA GLN A 162 0.83 -1.99 -16.15
C GLN A 162 0.69 -1.14 -14.89
N ALA A 163 1.76 -0.44 -14.52
CA ALA A 163 1.84 0.35 -13.31
C ALA A 163 1.40 -0.48 -12.08
N ALA A 164 2.12 -1.59 -11.83
CA ALA A 164 1.93 -2.40 -10.64
C ALA A 164 2.35 -1.61 -9.40
N VAL A 165 1.43 -1.35 -8.45
CA VAL A 165 1.67 -0.33 -7.41
C VAL A 165 1.37 -0.81 -5.98
N GLY A 166 0.26 -1.50 -5.71
CA GLY A 166 -0.10 -1.91 -4.34
C GLY A 166 0.16 -3.38 -4.06
N LEU A 167 0.48 -3.70 -2.81
CA LEU A 167 0.64 -5.08 -2.30
C LEU A 167 0.02 -5.21 -0.91
N ALA A 168 -0.62 -6.35 -0.64
CA ALA A 168 -1.03 -6.74 0.69
C ALA A 168 -1.01 -8.27 0.83
N VAL A 169 -0.51 -8.77 1.95
CA VAL A 169 -0.55 -10.19 2.31
C VAL A 169 -1.79 -10.46 3.15
N SER A 170 -2.47 -11.59 2.90
CA SER A 170 -3.60 -11.99 3.75
C SER A 170 -3.16 -12.36 5.16
N PRO A 171 -4.00 -12.15 6.20
CA PRO A 171 -3.63 -12.44 7.58
C PRO A 171 -3.32 -13.93 7.86
N ASP A 172 -3.79 -14.83 6.99
CA ASP A 172 -3.52 -16.27 7.08
C ASP A 172 -2.29 -16.72 6.29
N ASP A 173 -1.54 -15.75 5.73
CA ASP A 173 -0.31 -15.95 4.93
C ASP A 173 -0.50 -16.89 3.71
N ARG A 174 -1.73 -16.97 3.17
CA ARG A 174 -2.04 -17.81 2.00
C ARG A 174 -2.05 -17.05 0.70
N TRP A 175 -2.35 -15.75 0.75
CA TRP A 175 -2.62 -14.93 -0.41
C TRP A 175 -1.80 -13.64 -0.39
N LEU A 176 -1.31 -13.28 -1.56
CA LEU A 176 -0.80 -11.95 -1.84
C LEU A 176 -1.76 -11.29 -2.84
N TYR A 177 -2.14 -10.06 -2.57
CA TYR A 177 -2.96 -9.22 -3.43
C TYR A 177 -2.10 -8.14 -4.04
N ALA A 178 -2.23 -7.91 -5.35
CA ALA A 178 -1.50 -6.87 -6.05
C ALA A 178 -2.45 -6.03 -6.90
N THR A 179 -2.27 -4.71 -6.88
CA THR A 179 -2.99 -3.80 -7.78
C THR A 179 -2.11 -3.34 -8.93
N SER A 180 -2.71 -3.15 -10.10
CA SER A 180 -2.09 -2.51 -11.25
C SER A 180 -3.04 -1.48 -11.84
N GLU A 181 -2.56 -0.28 -12.15
CA GLU A 181 -3.41 0.81 -12.62
C GLU A 181 -4.13 0.49 -13.93
N LEU A 182 -3.51 -0.37 -14.78
CA LEU A 182 -4.10 -0.80 -16.05
C LEU A 182 -3.80 -2.28 -16.32
N ALA A 183 -4.76 -2.98 -16.92
CA ALA A 183 -4.52 -4.32 -17.44
C ALA A 183 -3.55 -4.28 -18.63
N THR A 184 -2.72 -5.32 -18.80
CA THR A 184 -1.99 -5.52 -20.06
C THR A 184 -2.89 -6.17 -21.11
N PRO A 185 -2.57 -6.04 -22.42
CA PRO A 185 -3.33 -6.74 -23.47
C PRO A 185 -3.36 -8.26 -23.34
N ALA A 186 -2.38 -8.84 -22.62
CA ALA A 186 -2.32 -10.29 -22.36
C ALA A 186 -3.16 -10.72 -21.15
N GLN A 187 -3.50 -9.79 -20.27
CA GLN A 187 -4.38 -10.03 -19.15
C GLN A 187 -5.84 -9.92 -19.64
N HIS A 188 -6.65 -10.87 -19.24
CA HIS A 188 -8.09 -10.85 -19.47
C HIS A 188 -8.75 -10.83 -18.08
N PRO A 189 -8.80 -9.64 -17.40
CA PRO A 189 -9.38 -9.59 -16.07
C PRO A 189 -10.83 -10.05 -16.11
N VAL A 190 -11.22 -10.81 -15.10
CA VAL A 190 -12.62 -11.21 -14.93
C VAL A 190 -13.43 -9.95 -14.64
N GLY A 191 -14.41 -9.65 -15.48
CA GLY A 191 -15.32 -8.53 -15.25
C GLY A 191 -16.12 -8.74 -13.97
N ILE A 192 -16.21 -7.69 -13.15
CA ILE A 192 -16.93 -7.71 -11.89
C ILE A 192 -18.38 -7.29 -12.10
N ARG A 193 -19.29 -7.94 -11.35
CA ARG A 193 -20.70 -7.54 -11.30
C ARG A 193 -20.91 -6.54 -10.16
N ALA A 194 -21.78 -5.56 -10.38
CA ALA A 194 -22.20 -4.67 -9.32
C ALA A 194 -22.78 -5.47 -8.14
N PRO A 195 -22.51 -5.05 -6.88
CA PRO A 195 -23.04 -5.72 -5.69
C PRO A 195 -24.56 -5.79 -5.72
N ALA A 196 -25.11 -6.93 -5.34
CA ALA A 196 -26.57 -7.18 -5.38
C ALA A 196 -27.40 -6.37 -4.35
N ALA A 197 -26.74 -5.75 -3.37
CA ALA A 197 -27.41 -5.16 -2.19
C ALA A 197 -27.13 -3.67 -2.01
N GLN A 198 -27.02 -2.88 -3.05
CA GLN A 198 -27.08 -1.43 -2.88
C GLN A 198 -28.51 -0.94 -3.09
N SER A 199 -29.29 -0.91 -1.99
CA SER A 199 -30.58 -0.20 -1.90
C SER A 199 -30.41 1.32 -1.67
N GLY A 200 -29.22 1.85 -2.03
CA GLY A 200 -28.98 3.27 -2.24
C GLY A 200 -29.25 3.63 -3.71
N PRO A 201 -29.15 4.90 -4.13
CA PRO A 201 -29.35 5.25 -5.51
C PRO A 201 -28.46 4.34 -6.36
N THR A 202 -29.10 3.48 -7.14
CA THR A 202 -28.45 2.58 -8.12
C THR A 202 -27.30 3.34 -8.76
N LEU A 203 -26.11 2.76 -8.77
CA LEU A 203 -25.01 3.27 -9.56
C LEU A 203 -25.59 3.67 -10.90
N SER A 204 -25.66 4.98 -11.19
CA SER A 204 -26.10 5.42 -12.51
C SER A 204 -25.19 4.74 -13.53
N ALA A 205 -25.67 4.52 -14.75
CA ALA A 205 -24.83 3.97 -15.83
C ALA A 205 -23.49 4.74 -15.97
N GLY A 206 -23.43 6.01 -15.53
CA GLY A 206 -22.21 6.82 -15.41
C GLY A 206 -21.34 6.47 -14.21
N GLN A 207 -21.86 5.87 -13.15
CA GLN A 207 -21.07 5.41 -12.00
C GLN A 207 -20.54 3.99 -12.22
N ALA A 208 -21.29 3.13 -12.86
CA ALA A 208 -20.81 1.85 -13.36
C ALA A 208 -19.77 2.05 -14.49
N ALA A 209 -19.96 3.06 -15.35
CA ALA A 209 -18.98 3.47 -16.35
C ALA A 209 -17.71 4.08 -15.72
N ARG A 210 -17.80 4.72 -14.56
CA ARG A 210 -16.66 5.29 -13.84
C ARG A 210 -15.93 4.26 -12.96
N ALA A 211 -16.57 3.17 -12.59
CA ALA A 211 -15.96 2.04 -11.88
C ALA A 211 -15.20 1.08 -12.81
N GLY A 212 -14.49 1.60 -13.83
CA GLY A 212 -13.70 0.78 -14.77
C GLY A 212 -14.45 0.34 -16.02
N LEU A 213 -15.65 0.86 -16.26
CA LEU A 213 -16.46 0.57 -17.44
C LEU A 213 -16.42 1.72 -18.46
N VAL A 214 -15.34 2.50 -18.50
CA VAL A 214 -15.11 3.44 -19.60
C VAL A 214 -14.68 2.61 -20.81
N PRO A 215 -15.44 2.59 -21.92
CA PRO A 215 -15.22 1.65 -23.02
C PRO A 215 -13.87 1.78 -23.73
N ASP A 216 -13.09 2.86 -23.48
CA ASP A 216 -11.89 3.21 -24.24
C ASP A 216 -10.57 3.06 -23.44
N GLU A 217 -10.61 2.74 -22.14
CA GLU A 217 -9.40 2.49 -21.35
C GLU A 217 -9.45 1.08 -20.73
N PRO A 218 -8.32 0.33 -20.72
CA PRO A 218 -8.27 -0.94 -20.02
C PRO A 218 -8.58 -0.73 -18.54
N PRO A 219 -9.36 -1.61 -17.89
CA PRO A 219 -9.61 -1.53 -16.46
C PRO A 219 -8.29 -1.73 -15.70
N GLY A 220 -8.21 -1.14 -14.51
CA GLY A 220 -7.19 -1.54 -13.55
C GLY A 220 -7.49 -2.90 -12.94
N THR A 221 -6.50 -3.53 -12.34
CA THR A 221 -6.64 -4.91 -11.87
C THR A 221 -6.31 -5.08 -10.39
N LEU A 222 -7.05 -6.02 -9.77
CA LEU A 222 -6.66 -6.70 -8.55
C LEU A 222 -6.27 -8.13 -8.89
N THR A 223 -5.03 -8.51 -8.62
CA THR A 223 -4.48 -9.83 -8.88
C THR A 223 -4.36 -10.61 -7.57
N LEU A 224 -4.99 -11.79 -7.51
CA LEU A 224 -4.86 -12.76 -6.42
C LEU A 224 -3.74 -13.72 -6.74
N ILE A 225 -2.80 -13.88 -5.82
CA ILE A 225 -1.58 -14.65 -5.96
C ILE A 225 -1.51 -15.67 -4.82
N ASN A 226 -1.22 -16.94 -5.14
CA ASN A 226 -0.91 -17.93 -4.12
C ASN A 226 0.48 -17.65 -3.54
N LEU A 227 0.54 -17.28 -2.26
CA LEU A 227 1.77 -16.82 -1.61
C LEU A 227 2.84 -17.91 -1.59
N GLN A 228 2.51 -19.11 -1.13
CA GLN A 228 3.45 -20.23 -1.04
C GLN A 228 4.02 -20.59 -2.41
N ARG A 229 3.20 -20.53 -3.46
CA ARG A 229 3.68 -20.76 -4.82
C ARG A 229 4.58 -19.62 -5.30
N ALA A 230 4.28 -18.39 -4.94
CA ALA A 230 5.09 -17.23 -5.30
C ALA A 230 6.52 -17.31 -4.72
N GLU A 231 6.71 -17.99 -3.60
CA GLU A 231 8.00 -18.19 -2.95
C GLU A 231 8.92 -19.17 -3.70
N THR A 232 8.38 -20.02 -4.58
CA THR A 232 9.15 -21.09 -5.27
C THR A 232 9.00 -21.06 -6.79
N ASP A 233 7.85 -20.61 -7.30
CA ASP A 233 7.51 -20.53 -8.73
C ASP A 233 6.66 -19.27 -8.99
N PRO A 234 7.26 -18.06 -8.84
CA PRO A 234 6.52 -16.80 -8.95
C PRO A 234 5.78 -16.64 -10.27
N ALA A 235 6.36 -17.09 -11.37
CA ALA A 235 5.81 -16.92 -12.71
C ALA A 235 4.43 -17.60 -12.89
N HIS A 236 4.12 -18.62 -12.09
CA HIS A 236 2.88 -19.38 -12.16
C HIS A 236 2.03 -19.27 -10.89
N SER A 237 2.28 -18.27 -10.05
CA SER A 237 1.60 -18.11 -8.77
C SER A 237 0.28 -17.34 -8.83
N VAL A 238 -0.03 -16.67 -9.94
CA VAL A 238 -1.30 -15.96 -10.15
C VAL A 238 -2.46 -16.95 -10.20
N VAL A 239 -3.51 -16.68 -9.41
CA VAL A 239 -4.72 -17.50 -9.31
C VAL A 239 -5.89 -16.88 -10.05
N ALA A 240 -6.08 -15.56 -9.86
CA ALA A 240 -7.14 -14.81 -10.52
C ALA A 240 -6.69 -13.36 -10.73
N THR A 241 -7.22 -12.72 -11.76
CA THR A 241 -7.12 -11.27 -11.98
C THR A 241 -8.53 -10.77 -12.27
N VAL A 242 -8.98 -9.79 -11.48
CA VAL A 242 -10.30 -9.17 -11.62
C VAL A 242 -10.16 -7.70 -11.96
N ASP A 243 -11.18 -7.14 -12.58
CA ASP A 243 -11.35 -5.69 -12.73
C ASP A 243 -11.41 -5.04 -11.33
N ALA A 244 -10.68 -3.97 -11.13
CA ALA A 244 -10.63 -3.23 -9.88
C ALA A 244 -10.86 -1.72 -10.06
N GLY A 245 -11.63 -1.35 -11.08
CA GLY A 245 -12.00 0.05 -11.35
C GLY A 245 -10.92 0.82 -12.08
N CYS A 246 -10.98 2.14 -11.99
CA CYS A 246 -10.08 3.04 -12.72
C CYS A 246 -8.84 3.37 -11.89
N GLN A 247 -7.68 2.94 -12.35
CA GLN A 247 -6.38 3.18 -11.73
C GLN A 247 -6.36 2.80 -10.22
N PRO A 248 -6.55 1.51 -9.88
CA PRO A 248 -6.41 1.07 -8.50
C PRO A 248 -4.97 1.26 -8.01
N VAL A 249 -4.82 1.77 -6.76
CA VAL A 249 -3.50 2.12 -6.23
C VAL A 249 -3.12 1.26 -5.04
N ARG A 250 -3.84 1.38 -3.94
CA ARG A 250 -3.51 0.65 -2.70
C ARG A 250 -4.52 -0.44 -2.42
N VAL A 251 -4.05 -1.46 -1.76
CA VAL A 251 -4.86 -2.60 -1.30
C VAL A 251 -4.54 -2.89 0.16
N VAL A 252 -5.58 -3.15 0.94
CA VAL A 252 -5.44 -3.67 2.32
C VAL A 252 -6.40 -4.81 2.55
N THR A 253 -6.06 -5.70 3.47
CA THR A 253 -6.91 -6.81 3.91
C THR A 253 -7.53 -6.49 5.25
N ALA A 254 -8.78 -6.90 5.46
CA ALA A 254 -9.35 -6.91 6.79
C ALA A 254 -8.57 -7.86 7.71
N ALA A 255 -8.46 -7.52 9.00
CA ALA A 255 -7.72 -8.33 9.98
C ALA A 255 -8.21 -9.79 10.10
N ASN A 256 -9.50 -10.02 9.83
CA ASN A 256 -10.09 -11.36 9.81
C ASN A 256 -9.95 -12.08 8.44
N GLY A 257 -9.28 -11.46 7.45
CA GLY A 257 -9.06 -12.02 6.13
C GLY A 257 -10.30 -12.14 5.23
N THR A 258 -11.45 -11.58 5.61
CA THR A 258 -12.70 -11.77 4.86
C THR A 258 -12.90 -10.76 3.74
N GLN A 259 -12.32 -9.57 3.85
CA GLN A 259 -12.43 -8.51 2.85
C GLN A 259 -11.05 -8.03 2.36
N VAL A 260 -11.05 -7.57 1.11
CA VAL A 260 -9.94 -6.89 0.46
C VAL A 260 -10.44 -5.54 -0.03
N TRP A 261 -9.84 -4.45 0.45
CA TRP A 261 -10.22 -3.09 0.12
C TRP A 261 -9.20 -2.45 -0.81
N VAL A 262 -9.68 -1.79 -1.86
CA VAL A 262 -8.86 -1.22 -2.93
C VAL A 262 -9.29 0.21 -3.22
N THR A 263 -8.34 1.15 -3.26
CA THR A 263 -8.60 2.51 -3.76
C THR A 263 -8.56 2.55 -5.28
N ALA A 264 -9.61 3.04 -5.92
CA ALA A 264 -9.69 3.27 -7.37
C ALA A 264 -9.57 4.77 -7.64
N ARG A 265 -8.33 5.24 -7.83
CA ARG A 265 -7.95 6.64 -7.81
C ARG A 265 -8.68 7.51 -8.85
N ALA A 266 -8.81 7.02 -10.08
CA ALA A 266 -9.38 7.82 -11.16
C ALA A 266 -10.92 7.80 -11.18
N SER A 267 -11.55 6.91 -10.42
CA SER A 267 -13.01 6.91 -10.22
C SER A 267 -13.45 7.52 -8.89
N ASP A 268 -12.52 7.93 -8.01
CA ASP A 268 -12.79 8.44 -6.66
C ASP A 268 -13.61 7.45 -5.81
N ASP A 269 -13.32 6.16 -5.94
CA ASP A 269 -14.03 5.08 -5.26
C ASP A 269 -13.08 4.23 -4.41
N VAL A 270 -13.65 3.58 -3.40
CA VAL A 270 -13.04 2.46 -2.69
C VAL A 270 -13.89 1.22 -2.95
N LEU A 271 -13.24 0.17 -3.44
CA LEU A 271 -13.85 -1.11 -3.77
C LEU A 271 -13.59 -2.11 -2.65
N CYS A 272 -14.60 -2.90 -2.28
CA CYS A 272 -14.46 -4.00 -1.33
C CYS A 272 -14.76 -5.32 -2.01
N PHE A 273 -13.81 -6.25 -1.93
CA PHE A 273 -13.96 -7.60 -2.45
C PHE A 273 -14.05 -8.62 -1.31
N ALA A 274 -14.94 -9.60 -1.45
CA ALA A 274 -14.97 -10.77 -0.57
C ALA A 274 -13.80 -11.70 -0.94
N ALA A 275 -12.85 -11.88 -0.02
CA ALA A 275 -11.64 -12.65 -0.27
C ALA A 275 -11.92 -14.09 -0.71
N ALA A 276 -12.91 -14.74 -0.11
CA ALA A 276 -13.31 -16.11 -0.50
C ALA A 276 -13.83 -16.19 -1.94
N LEU A 277 -14.56 -15.17 -2.40
CA LEU A 277 -15.10 -15.15 -3.76
C LEU A 277 -14.03 -14.86 -4.81
N LEU A 278 -12.97 -14.13 -4.47
CA LEU A 278 -11.82 -13.97 -5.38
C LEU A 278 -11.21 -15.33 -5.77
N VAL A 279 -11.34 -16.34 -4.91
CA VAL A 279 -10.86 -17.71 -5.16
C VAL A 279 -11.91 -18.55 -5.91
N THR A 280 -13.20 -18.46 -5.51
CA THR A 280 -14.23 -19.43 -5.92
C THR A 280 -15.15 -18.92 -7.03
N ASP A 281 -15.42 -17.62 -7.06
CA ASP A 281 -16.27 -16.95 -8.06
C ASP A 281 -15.85 -15.48 -8.23
N PRO A 282 -14.72 -15.24 -8.90
CA PRO A 282 -14.14 -13.89 -9.02
C PRO A 282 -15.12 -12.86 -9.62
N SER A 283 -16.05 -13.28 -10.48
CA SER A 283 -17.02 -12.36 -11.10
C SER A 283 -18.04 -11.75 -10.11
N HIS A 284 -18.25 -12.38 -8.97
CA HIS A 284 -19.11 -11.91 -7.89
C HIS A 284 -18.35 -11.46 -6.65
N ALA A 285 -17.02 -11.30 -6.76
CA ALA A 285 -16.19 -10.96 -5.60
C ALA A 285 -16.38 -9.51 -5.11
N LEU A 286 -16.79 -8.57 -5.97
CA LEU A 286 -17.07 -7.19 -5.56
C LEU A 286 -18.36 -7.14 -4.72
N VAL A 287 -18.22 -6.73 -3.45
CA VAL A 287 -19.32 -6.72 -2.47
C VAL A 287 -19.74 -5.31 -2.02
N ALA A 288 -18.86 -4.30 -2.19
CA ALA A 288 -19.22 -2.91 -1.94
C ALA A 288 -18.40 -1.96 -2.82
N VAL A 289 -18.98 -0.80 -3.13
CA VAL A 289 -18.33 0.35 -3.76
C VAL A 289 -18.73 1.60 -2.95
N VAL A 290 -17.72 2.32 -2.44
CA VAL A 290 -17.97 3.54 -1.65
C VAL A 290 -17.32 4.71 -2.36
N ARG A 291 -18.12 5.70 -2.75
CA ARG A 291 -17.63 6.98 -3.27
C ARG A 291 -16.98 7.76 -2.14
N VAL A 292 -15.73 8.19 -2.33
CA VAL A 292 -14.93 8.96 -1.36
C VAL A 292 -14.53 10.31 -1.93
N GLY A 293 -13.58 10.99 -1.31
CA GLY A 293 -13.01 12.23 -1.85
C GLY A 293 -12.19 12.01 -3.13
N GLN A 294 -11.54 13.07 -3.61
CA GLN A 294 -10.86 13.04 -4.92
C GLN A 294 -9.52 12.31 -4.89
N ALA A 295 -9.32 11.47 -5.88
CA ALA A 295 -8.08 10.75 -6.15
C ALA A 295 -7.55 9.98 -4.91
N PRO A 296 -8.34 9.02 -4.35
CA PRO A 296 -7.93 8.25 -3.19
C PRO A 296 -6.67 7.44 -3.49
N VAL A 297 -5.72 7.42 -2.54
CA VAL A 297 -4.45 6.70 -2.68
C VAL A 297 -4.27 5.75 -1.50
N GLY A 298 -3.83 6.22 -0.33
CA GLY A 298 -3.63 5.40 0.84
C GLY A 298 -4.93 4.96 1.50
N LEU A 299 -4.93 3.80 2.15
CA LEU A 299 -6.03 3.40 3.03
C LEU A 299 -5.49 2.49 4.13
N THR A 300 -6.17 2.49 5.27
CA THR A 300 -5.85 1.59 6.40
C THR A 300 -7.11 1.22 7.17
N ALA A 301 -7.12 0.01 7.73
CA ALA A 301 -8.17 -0.43 8.63
C ALA A 301 -7.85 0.00 10.08
N VAL A 302 -8.86 0.48 10.79
CA VAL A 302 -8.75 0.90 12.20
C VAL A 302 -9.91 0.33 13.02
N ARG A 303 -9.81 0.41 14.36
CA ARG A 303 -10.83 -0.12 15.30
C ARG A 303 -11.18 -1.57 14.98
N ASP A 304 -10.15 -2.42 14.93
CA ASP A 304 -10.29 -3.87 14.63
C ASP A 304 -11.01 -4.14 13.29
N GLY A 305 -10.86 -3.24 12.33
CA GLY A 305 -11.46 -3.35 11.00
C GLY A 305 -12.91 -2.87 10.91
N ALA A 306 -13.44 -2.23 11.94
CA ALA A 306 -14.78 -1.62 11.89
C ALA A 306 -14.84 -0.39 10.97
N LEU A 307 -13.70 0.29 10.81
CA LEU A 307 -13.58 1.46 9.95
C LEU A 307 -12.41 1.31 8.97
N ILE A 308 -12.57 1.89 7.78
CA ILE A 308 -11.48 2.15 6.83
C ILE A 308 -11.27 3.66 6.75
N VAL A 309 -10.03 4.10 6.90
CA VAL A 309 -9.60 5.49 6.66
C VAL A 309 -8.93 5.55 5.31
N VAL A 310 -9.31 6.50 4.48
CA VAL A 310 -8.87 6.65 3.09
C VAL A 310 -8.21 8.01 2.89
N ALA A 311 -7.03 8.06 2.32
CA ALA A 311 -6.34 9.30 1.96
C ALA A 311 -6.83 9.81 0.59
N ASP A 312 -7.65 10.84 0.59
CA ASP A 312 -8.11 11.52 -0.61
C ASP A 312 -7.05 12.55 -1.02
N SER A 313 -6.18 12.14 -1.94
CA SER A 313 -4.94 12.86 -2.21
C SER A 313 -5.14 14.23 -2.85
N ASN A 314 -6.26 14.43 -3.52
CA ASN A 314 -6.61 15.68 -4.22
C ASN A 314 -5.53 16.15 -5.21
N ARG A 315 -4.64 15.22 -5.65
CA ARG A 315 -3.39 15.53 -6.38
C ARG A 315 -3.59 16.17 -7.74
N PHE A 316 -4.79 16.08 -8.30
CA PHE A 316 -5.13 16.66 -9.60
C PHE A 316 -5.91 17.96 -9.47
N SER A 317 -6.14 18.43 -8.27
CA SER A 317 -6.84 19.69 -7.99
C SER A 317 -5.93 20.92 -8.13
N ALA A 318 -6.52 22.11 -8.06
CA ALA A 318 -5.76 23.34 -8.06
C ALA A 318 -4.73 23.37 -6.93
N PRO A 319 -3.55 24.01 -7.12
CA PRO A 319 -2.55 24.14 -6.08
C PRO A 319 -3.14 24.72 -4.79
N GLY A 320 -2.89 24.06 -3.66
CA GLY A 320 -3.39 24.46 -2.35
C GLY A 320 -4.81 24.02 -2.02
N ALA A 321 -5.47 23.25 -2.88
CA ALA A 321 -6.76 22.63 -2.53
C ALA A 321 -6.57 21.70 -1.33
N HIS A 322 -7.48 21.79 -0.36
CA HIS A 322 -7.46 20.93 0.82
C HIS A 322 -7.67 19.47 0.42
N ALA A 323 -6.97 18.59 1.10
CA ALA A 323 -7.17 17.16 1.04
C ALA A 323 -7.74 16.69 2.37
N ASP A 324 -8.44 15.58 2.35
CA ASP A 324 -9.13 15.03 3.51
C ASP A 324 -8.82 13.52 3.64
N LEU A 325 -9.16 12.97 4.81
CA LEU A 325 -9.21 11.53 5.01
C LEU A 325 -10.68 11.13 5.16
N THR A 326 -11.24 10.43 4.19
CA THR A 326 -12.61 9.90 4.30
C THR A 326 -12.63 8.69 5.23
N VAL A 327 -13.64 8.64 6.12
CA VAL A 327 -13.84 7.51 7.05
C VAL A 327 -15.05 6.70 6.63
N ILE A 328 -14.86 5.41 6.41
CA ILE A 328 -15.86 4.44 5.96
C ILE A 328 -16.21 3.49 7.10
N ASN A 329 -17.51 3.34 7.41
CA ASN A 329 -18.03 2.26 8.25
C ASN A 329 -18.15 0.99 7.42
N VAL A 330 -17.43 -0.05 7.82
CA VAL A 330 -17.35 -1.32 7.06
C VAL A 330 -18.69 -2.05 7.02
N ALA A 331 -19.40 -2.12 8.15
CA ALA A 331 -20.71 -2.80 8.20
C ALA A 331 -21.74 -2.12 7.30
N ASP A 332 -21.80 -0.77 7.34
CA ASP A 332 -22.72 -0.01 6.49
C ASP A 332 -22.37 -0.15 5.00
N ALA A 333 -21.09 -0.18 4.66
CA ALA A 333 -20.65 -0.41 3.29
C ALA A 333 -21.09 -1.78 2.76
N LEU A 334 -20.92 -2.83 3.56
CA LEU A 334 -21.29 -4.20 3.19
C LEU A 334 -22.82 -4.39 3.11
N ASP A 335 -23.57 -3.66 3.93
CA ASP A 335 -25.05 -3.67 3.91
C ASP A 335 -25.63 -2.75 2.80
N GLY A 336 -24.79 -2.10 2.00
CA GLY A 336 -25.23 -1.15 0.97
C GLY A 336 -25.88 0.12 1.52
N ARG A 337 -25.60 0.48 2.76
CA ARG A 337 -26.06 1.71 3.41
C ARG A 337 -25.08 2.86 3.16
N ARG A 338 -25.46 4.08 3.60
CA ARG A 338 -24.53 5.21 3.60
C ARG A 338 -23.37 4.92 4.56
N ALA A 339 -22.18 4.65 4.00
CA ALA A 339 -21.03 4.17 4.75
C ALA A 339 -20.07 5.27 5.22
N ILE A 340 -20.09 6.46 4.61
CA ILE A 340 -19.22 7.57 5.05
C ILE A 340 -19.76 8.12 6.36
N VAL A 341 -18.91 8.08 7.39
CA VAL A 341 -19.23 8.58 8.74
C VAL A 341 -18.61 9.94 9.03
N GLY A 342 -17.63 10.38 8.26
CA GLY A 342 -17.01 11.70 8.38
C GLY A 342 -15.75 11.83 7.55
N ASP A 343 -15.23 13.07 7.52
CA ASP A 343 -13.99 13.44 6.88
C ASP A 343 -13.07 14.11 7.92
N ILE A 344 -11.76 13.86 7.82
CA ILE A 344 -10.73 14.44 8.66
C ILE A 344 -9.86 15.32 7.77
N PRO A 345 -9.72 16.64 8.05
CA PRO A 345 -8.84 17.50 7.28
C PRO A 345 -7.39 16.97 7.30
N ALA A 346 -6.73 16.93 6.15
CA ALA A 346 -5.37 16.47 5.99
C ALA A 346 -4.43 17.56 5.43
N GLY A 347 -3.14 17.28 5.41
CA GLY A 347 -2.17 18.09 4.69
C GLY A 347 -2.27 17.90 3.18
N LEU A 348 -1.37 18.50 2.40
CA LEU A 348 -1.42 18.42 0.94
C LEU A 348 -0.91 17.07 0.45
N PHE A 349 -1.69 16.41 -0.35
CA PHE A 349 -1.44 15.09 -0.93
C PHE A 349 -1.14 14.04 0.17
N PRO A 350 -2.13 13.70 1.03
CA PRO A 350 -2.02 12.52 1.87
C PRO A 350 -1.85 11.30 0.95
N ARG A 351 -0.78 10.52 1.19
CA ARG A 351 -0.35 9.51 0.22
C ARG A 351 -0.36 8.10 0.78
N ASP A 352 0.24 7.93 1.93
CA ASP A 352 0.35 6.63 2.57
C ASP A 352 -0.01 6.75 4.05
N MET A 353 -0.46 5.64 4.64
CA MET A 353 -0.87 5.63 6.03
C MET A 353 -0.75 4.24 6.66
N THR A 354 -0.43 4.25 7.94
CA THR A 354 -0.36 3.03 8.75
C THR A 354 -0.99 3.25 10.11
N ALA A 355 -1.73 2.24 10.58
CA ALA A 355 -2.28 2.25 11.94
C ALA A 355 -1.27 1.65 12.93
N ALA A 356 -0.99 2.37 14.01
CA ALA A 356 -0.14 1.92 15.10
C ALA A 356 -0.97 1.19 16.18
N PRO A 357 -0.37 0.26 16.95
CA PRO A 357 -1.08 -0.49 17.99
C PRO A 357 -1.68 0.38 19.10
N ASN A 358 -1.15 1.58 19.33
CA ASN A 358 -1.66 2.54 20.31
C ASN A 358 -2.91 3.30 19.87
N GLY A 359 -3.46 3.01 18.68
CA GLY A 359 -4.60 3.71 18.11
C GLY A 359 -4.27 5.00 17.36
N THR A 360 -3.00 5.26 17.06
CA THR A 360 -2.61 6.37 16.17
C THR A 360 -2.58 5.89 14.72
N VAL A 361 -3.08 6.70 13.78
CA VAL A 361 -2.75 6.56 12.36
C VAL A 361 -1.69 7.58 12.00
N LEU A 362 -0.59 7.13 11.40
CA LEU A 362 0.39 8.00 10.75
C LEU A 362 -0.03 8.21 9.30
N VAL A 363 0.03 9.46 8.82
CA VAL A 363 -0.30 9.83 7.44
C VAL A 363 0.82 10.66 6.86
N SER A 364 1.39 10.24 5.72
CA SER A 364 2.37 11.02 4.99
C SER A 364 1.67 12.02 4.07
N ASN A 365 1.86 13.31 4.31
CA ASN A 365 1.37 14.40 3.47
C ASN A 365 2.49 14.84 2.52
N PHE A 366 2.55 14.20 1.35
CA PHE A 366 3.68 14.25 0.42
C PHE A 366 4.04 15.67 -0.03
N SER A 367 3.03 16.45 -0.47
CA SER A 367 3.28 17.77 -1.05
C SER A 367 3.49 18.86 0.00
N SER A 368 3.01 18.67 1.22
CA SER A 368 3.27 19.63 2.32
C SER A 368 4.51 19.30 3.15
N GLY A 369 5.20 18.17 2.87
CA GLY A 369 6.41 17.78 3.60
C GLY A 369 6.15 17.53 5.09
N GLN A 370 5.02 16.92 5.41
CA GLN A 370 4.56 16.74 6.78
C GLN A 370 4.09 15.31 7.04
N LEU A 371 4.36 14.86 8.24
CA LEU A 371 3.72 13.68 8.81
C LEU A 371 2.58 14.13 9.72
N GLU A 372 1.41 13.55 9.54
CA GLU A 372 0.24 13.78 10.35
C GLU A 372 -0.04 12.58 11.26
N THR A 373 -0.65 12.84 12.42
CA THR A 373 -1.14 11.82 13.33
C THR A 373 -2.63 12.01 13.56
N VAL A 374 -3.39 10.94 13.43
CA VAL A 374 -4.83 10.90 13.73
C VAL A 374 -5.04 9.92 14.88
N ASP A 375 -5.72 10.38 15.93
CA ASP A 375 -6.18 9.53 17.04
C ASP A 375 -7.46 8.83 16.62
N THR A 376 -7.42 7.50 16.49
CA THR A 376 -8.61 6.73 16.06
C THR A 376 -9.76 6.80 17.03
N ALA A 377 -9.54 7.13 18.31
CA ALA A 377 -10.61 7.33 19.28
C ALA A 377 -11.45 8.59 18.99
N THR A 378 -10.89 9.58 18.29
CA THR A 378 -11.57 10.83 17.92
C THR A 378 -12.31 10.75 16.58
N ILE A 379 -12.12 9.69 15.83
CA ILE A 379 -12.85 9.45 14.57
C ILE A 379 -14.34 9.22 14.89
N PRO A 380 -15.28 9.83 14.16
CA PRO A 380 -16.72 9.72 14.39
C PRO A 380 -17.26 8.30 14.47
#